data_0194408fb4342a0096964647fbb45fb4
#
_entry.id   0194408fb4342a0096964647fbb45fb4
#
_cell.length_a   1.000
_cell.length_b   1.000
_cell.length_c   1.000
_cell.angle_alpha   90.00
_cell.angle_beta   90.00
_cell.angle_gamma   90.00
#
_symmetry.space_group_name_H-M   'P 1'
#
loop_
_entity.id
_entity.type
_entity.pdbx_description
1 polymer ?
#
loop_
_entity_poly.entity_id
_entity_poly.type
_entity_poly.pdbx_seq_one_letter_code
_entity_poly.pdbx_strand_id
1 'polypeptide(L)'
;MKYLTFLLISGLLVPPGVQAHDGPHASAAPATTAAAHKLQATLRTLWHGHVEKTREYAFAVKAGDAKRSEAAANAVVANAKQLSGAVGSFYGDAAGERMLALLAGHWGAVKAMTDAEHAGNRAAVNAAMSTLTQNANEIAVFLSGANPYLPQDAVRGLLMAHGAHHAAQIGEVMRGDRTGEAKTWAAMQKHMDAIADAMAGALAKQFPDKVS
;
A
#
# COMPACT_ATOMS: atom_id res chain seq x y z
N MET A 1 48.45 -40.99 -43.78
CA MET A 1 49.67 -40.40 -44.40
C MET A 1 49.42 -38.92 -44.44
N LYS A 2 50.10 -38.02 -43.81
CA LYS A 2 51.47 -37.68 -43.51
C LYS A 2 51.47 -36.73 -42.31
N TYR A 3 52.33 -37.02 -41.39
CA TYR A 3 52.76 -36.18 -40.28
C TYR A 3 53.44 -34.93 -40.82
N LEU A 4 53.23 -33.78 -40.12
CA LEU A 4 54.34 -32.83 -40.02
C LEU A 4 54.25 -32.12 -38.65
N THR A 5 55.22 -32.47 -37.87
CA THR A 5 55.60 -31.85 -36.57
C THR A 5 56.39 -30.57 -36.88
N PHE A 6 56.08 -29.45 -36.14
CA PHE A 6 57.10 -28.42 -35.99
C PHE A 6 57.16 -27.95 -34.53
N LEU A 7 58.38 -27.92 -34.07
CA LEU A 7 58.89 -27.74 -32.73
C LEU A 7 59.21 -26.27 -32.45
N LEU A 8 58.96 -25.86 -31.21
CA LEU A 8 59.66 -24.88 -30.38
C LEU A 8 59.92 -23.46 -30.88
N ILE A 9 59.61 -22.49 -29.99
CA ILE A 9 60.61 -21.78 -29.18
C ILE A 9 59.93 -20.99 -28.06
N SER A 10 60.43 -21.18 -26.83
CA SER A 10 60.08 -20.46 -25.63
C SER A 10 60.52 -19.00 -25.69
N GLY A 11 59.64 -18.09 -25.30
CA GLY A 11 59.99 -16.72 -25.02
C GLY A 11 59.11 -16.24 -23.84
N LEU A 12 59.67 -16.28 -22.62
CA LEU A 12 59.08 -15.59 -21.47
C LEU A 12 59.11 -14.08 -21.70
N LEU A 13 58.01 -13.46 -21.99
CA LEU A 13 57.82 -12.04 -21.79
C LEU A 13 56.85 -11.85 -20.59
N VAL A 14 57.41 -11.35 -19.49
CA VAL A 14 56.63 -10.84 -18.36
C VAL A 14 56.05 -9.48 -18.77
N PRO A 15 54.71 -9.31 -18.84
CA PRO A 15 54.15 -7.98 -19.00
C PRO A 15 54.15 -7.24 -17.67
N PRO A 16 54.30 -5.90 -17.68
CA PRO A 16 54.30 -5.06 -16.49
C PRO A 16 52.92 -5.07 -15.82
N GLY A 17 52.94 -4.92 -14.51
CA GLY A 17 51.81 -5.01 -13.59
C GLY A 17 50.53 -4.32 -14.07
N VAL A 18 49.46 -5.09 -14.12
CA VAL A 18 48.10 -4.58 -14.20
C VAL A 18 47.81 -3.98 -12.81
N GLN A 19 47.81 -2.65 -12.71
CA GLN A 19 47.19 -1.96 -11.59
C GLN A 19 45.75 -2.35 -11.53
N ALA A 20 45.32 -2.91 -10.39
CA ALA A 20 43.90 -3.13 -10.08
C ALA A 20 43.21 -1.77 -10.17
N HIS A 21 42.41 -1.55 -11.17
CA HIS A 21 41.41 -0.50 -11.15
C HIS A 21 40.43 -0.87 -10.03
N ASP A 22 40.40 -0.06 -8.99
CA ASP A 22 39.32 -0.02 -8.02
C ASP A 22 38.02 0.13 -8.82
N GLY A 23 37.23 -0.95 -8.83
CA GLY A 23 35.89 -0.93 -9.41
C GLY A 23 35.05 0.14 -8.73
N PRO A 24 34.03 0.68 -9.40
CA PRO A 24 33.20 1.72 -8.80
C PRO A 24 32.65 1.17 -7.50
N HIS A 25 33.00 1.83 -6.40
CA HIS A 25 32.39 1.59 -5.09
C HIS A 25 30.87 1.63 -5.29
N ALA A 26 30.20 0.50 -5.04
CA ALA A 26 28.76 0.48 -4.96
C ALA A 26 28.37 1.55 -3.95
N SER A 27 27.77 2.63 -4.43
CA SER A 27 27.28 3.72 -3.58
C SER A 27 26.31 3.08 -2.59
N ALA A 28 26.67 3.04 -1.32
CA ALA A 28 25.78 2.57 -0.27
C ALA A 28 24.49 3.36 -0.39
N ALA A 29 23.35 2.64 -0.42
CA ALA A 29 22.04 3.29 -0.43
C ALA A 29 22.03 4.31 0.73
N PRO A 30 21.55 5.55 0.49
CA PRO A 30 21.57 6.57 1.52
C PRO A 30 20.84 6.05 2.76
N ALA A 31 21.46 6.19 3.93
CA ALA A 31 20.86 5.82 5.19
C ALA A 31 19.53 6.56 5.33
N THR A 32 18.44 5.82 5.61
CA THR A 32 17.12 6.41 5.82
C THR A 32 17.20 7.42 6.95
N THR A 33 16.81 8.66 6.71
CA THR A 33 16.88 9.73 7.71
C THR A 33 15.89 9.47 8.86
N ALA A 34 16.11 10.08 10.03
CA ALA A 34 15.16 10.02 11.15
C ALA A 34 13.77 10.54 10.73
N ALA A 35 13.73 11.55 9.86
CA ALA A 35 12.46 12.10 9.34
C ALA A 35 11.76 11.12 8.40
N ALA A 36 12.48 10.36 7.55
CA ALA A 36 11.91 9.32 6.72
C ALA A 36 11.31 8.17 7.55
N HIS A 37 11.98 7.77 8.63
CA HIS A 37 11.43 6.80 9.59
C HIS A 37 10.16 7.33 10.29
N LYS A 38 10.16 8.61 10.68
CA LYS A 38 8.98 9.25 11.27
C LYS A 38 7.79 9.29 10.30
N LEU A 39 8.05 9.63 9.02
CA LEU A 39 7.02 9.58 7.97
C LEU A 39 6.43 8.18 7.81
N GLN A 40 7.29 7.16 7.71
CA GLN A 40 6.86 5.76 7.61
C GLN A 40 5.99 5.36 8.81
N ALA A 41 6.44 5.64 10.03
CA ALA A 41 5.68 5.34 11.26
C ALA A 41 4.32 6.07 11.29
N THR A 42 4.29 7.33 10.87
CA THR A 42 3.06 8.12 10.78
C THR A 42 2.08 7.51 9.78
N LEU A 43 2.54 7.16 8.58
CA LEU A 43 1.68 6.53 7.56
C LEU A 43 1.18 5.16 8.01
N ARG A 44 2.03 4.33 8.63
CA ARG A 44 1.59 3.05 9.22
C ARG A 44 0.48 3.27 10.25
N THR A 45 0.63 4.22 11.16
CA THR A 45 -0.39 4.56 12.16
C THR A 45 -1.72 4.97 11.50
N LEU A 46 -1.67 5.80 10.47
CA LEU A 46 -2.87 6.24 9.77
C LEU A 46 -3.57 5.09 9.02
N TRP A 47 -2.80 4.23 8.33
CA TRP A 47 -3.35 3.09 7.60
C TRP A 47 -3.88 1.99 8.53
N HIS A 48 -3.21 1.70 9.64
CA HIS A 48 -3.74 0.80 10.68
C HIS A 48 -5.03 1.36 11.27
N GLY A 49 -5.05 2.66 11.62
CA GLY A 49 -6.25 3.32 12.10
C GLY A 49 -7.43 3.25 11.11
N HIS A 50 -7.15 3.28 9.80
CA HIS A 50 -8.18 3.10 8.78
C HIS A 50 -8.87 1.74 8.89
N VAL A 51 -8.10 0.66 8.90
CA VAL A 51 -8.66 -0.70 8.92
C VAL A 51 -9.24 -1.08 10.29
N GLU A 52 -8.72 -0.55 11.40
CA GLU A 52 -9.32 -0.73 12.72
C GLU A 52 -10.75 -0.18 12.79
N LYS A 53 -10.96 1.03 12.29
CA LYS A 53 -12.26 1.69 12.33
C LYS A 53 -13.28 1.05 11.39
N THR A 54 -12.84 0.59 10.23
CA THR A 54 -13.71 -0.18 9.32
C THR A 54 -14.10 -1.53 9.90
N ARG A 55 -13.17 -2.19 10.60
CA ARG A 55 -13.43 -3.43 11.34
C ARG A 55 -14.44 -3.22 12.46
N GLU A 56 -14.28 -2.14 13.26
CA GLU A 56 -15.24 -1.77 14.29
C GLU A 56 -16.64 -1.55 13.74
N TYR A 57 -16.75 -0.88 12.58
CA TYR A 57 -18.03 -0.71 11.89
C TYR A 57 -18.67 -2.06 11.57
N ALA A 58 -17.93 -2.99 10.99
CA ALA A 58 -18.46 -4.31 10.64
C ALA A 58 -18.98 -5.07 11.88
N PHE A 59 -18.24 -5.06 12.98
CA PHE A 59 -18.68 -5.69 14.22
C PHE A 59 -19.90 -5.01 14.84
N ALA A 60 -19.98 -3.69 14.80
CA ALA A 60 -21.13 -2.94 15.32
C ALA A 60 -22.39 -3.22 14.49
N VAL A 61 -22.29 -3.26 13.16
CA VAL A 61 -23.39 -3.65 12.27
C VAL A 61 -23.84 -5.08 12.55
N LYS A 62 -22.91 -6.03 12.70
CA LYS A 62 -23.22 -7.43 13.05
C LYS A 62 -23.96 -7.54 14.39
N ALA A 63 -23.61 -6.69 15.35
CA ALA A 63 -24.25 -6.67 16.67
C ALA A 63 -25.63 -5.94 16.68
N GLY A 64 -26.02 -5.27 15.59
CA GLY A 64 -27.21 -4.43 15.54
C GLY A 64 -27.11 -3.16 16.39
N ASP A 65 -25.87 -2.74 16.75
CA ASP A 65 -25.62 -1.55 17.58
C ASP A 65 -25.50 -0.30 16.70
N ALA A 66 -26.61 0.37 16.48
CA ALA A 66 -26.69 1.56 15.63
C ALA A 66 -25.78 2.71 16.14
N LYS A 67 -25.73 2.93 17.45
CA LYS A 67 -24.89 4.00 18.04
C LYS A 67 -23.40 3.74 17.81
N ARG A 68 -22.98 2.51 18.01
CA ARG A 68 -21.58 2.10 17.79
C ARG A 68 -21.23 2.11 16.32
N SER A 69 -22.15 1.69 15.43
CA SER A 69 -21.97 1.77 13.99
C SER A 69 -21.77 3.20 13.51
N GLU A 70 -22.60 4.13 13.99
CA GLU A 70 -22.47 5.56 13.68
C GLU A 70 -21.13 6.13 14.17
N ALA A 71 -20.75 5.82 15.41
CA ALA A 71 -19.48 6.27 15.97
C ALA A 71 -18.27 5.74 15.16
N ALA A 72 -18.29 4.47 14.77
CA ALA A 72 -17.24 3.87 13.93
C ALA A 72 -17.19 4.50 12.54
N ALA A 73 -18.35 4.72 11.90
CA ALA A 73 -18.44 5.41 10.62
C ALA A 73 -17.83 6.82 10.67
N ASN A 74 -18.17 7.58 11.69
CA ASN A 74 -17.59 8.92 11.91
C ASN A 74 -16.08 8.86 12.14
N ALA A 75 -15.58 7.84 12.83
CA ALA A 75 -14.15 7.64 13.04
C ALA A 75 -13.41 7.30 11.74
N VAL A 76 -14.02 6.51 10.81
CA VAL A 76 -13.46 6.28 9.47
C VAL A 76 -13.34 7.58 8.69
N VAL A 77 -14.38 8.42 8.69
CA VAL A 77 -14.36 9.73 8.03
C VAL A 77 -13.27 10.64 8.60
N ALA A 78 -13.13 10.67 9.93
CA ALA A 78 -12.06 11.44 10.58
C ALA A 78 -10.66 10.95 10.17
N ASN A 79 -10.45 9.64 10.10
CA ASN A 79 -9.19 9.06 9.63
C ASN A 79 -8.95 9.37 8.13
N ALA A 80 -9.96 9.31 7.29
CA ALA A 80 -9.84 9.68 5.87
C ALA A 80 -9.37 11.14 5.70
N LYS A 81 -9.85 12.06 6.55
CA LYS A 81 -9.38 13.45 6.58
C LYS A 81 -7.90 13.55 6.98
N GLN A 82 -7.43 12.73 7.92
CA GLN A 82 -6.02 12.70 8.31
C GLN A 82 -5.14 12.16 7.18
N LEU A 83 -5.55 11.08 6.52
CA LEU A 83 -4.85 10.53 5.35
C LEU A 83 -4.79 11.54 4.20
N SER A 84 -5.89 12.20 3.89
CA SER A 84 -5.94 13.23 2.84
C SER A 84 -5.11 14.47 3.19
N GLY A 85 -5.10 14.88 4.46
CA GLY A 85 -4.23 15.95 4.96
C GLY A 85 -2.75 15.60 4.82
N ALA A 86 -2.36 14.34 5.06
CA ALA A 86 -1.00 13.89 4.82
C ALA A 86 -0.61 14.01 3.33
N VAL A 87 -1.53 13.65 2.40
CA VAL A 87 -1.30 13.87 0.96
C VAL A 87 -1.19 15.37 0.64
N GLY A 88 -2.10 16.19 1.18
CA GLY A 88 -2.10 17.65 0.97
C GLY A 88 -0.81 18.32 1.44
N SER A 89 -0.19 17.84 2.51
CA SER A 89 1.08 18.40 3.02
C SER A 89 2.25 18.24 2.04
N PHE A 90 2.21 17.25 1.16
CA PHE A 90 3.22 17.03 0.12
C PHE A 90 2.85 17.65 -1.22
N TYR A 91 1.60 17.54 -1.65
CA TYR A 91 1.14 17.87 -3.01
C TYR A 91 0.24 19.10 -3.09
N GLY A 92 -0.08 19.75 -1.94
CA GLY A 92 -0.96 20.90 -1.85
C GLY A 92 -2.43 20.54 -1.62
N ASP A 93 -3.23 21.56 -1.28
CA ASP A 93 -4.61 21.39 -0.82
C ASP A 93 -5.52 20.71 -1.84
N ALA A 94 -5.41 21.07 -3.12
CA ALA A 94 -6.21 20.45 -4.17
C ALA A 94 -5.98 18.93 -4.29
N ALA A 95 -4.74 18.46 -4.07
CA ALA A 95 -4.44 17.03 -4.04
C ALA A 95 -5.01 16.35 -2.78
N GLY A 96 -4.96 17.03 -1.64
CA GLY A 96 -5.61 16.60 -0.41
C GLY A 96 -7.12 16.44 -0.58
N GLU A 97 -7.79 17.45 -1.15
CA GLU A 97 -9.24 17.41 -1.44
C GLU A 97 -9.61 16.27 -2.40
N ARG A 98 -8.82 16.08 -3.47
CA ARG A 98 -9.03 14.95 -4.39
C ARG A 98 -8.86 13.61 -3.69
N MET A 99 -7.85 13.45 -2.85
CA MET A 99 -7.65 12.22 -2.08
C MET A 99 -8.80 11.98 -1.09
N LEU A 100 -9.32 13.03 -0.45
CA LEU A 100 -10.48 12.93 0.44
C LEU A 100 -11.72 12.43 -0.31
N ALA A 101 -11.98 12.96 -1.52
CA ALA A 101 -13.09 12.49 -2.34
C ALA A 101 -12.95 11.01 -2.72
N LEU A 102 -11.73 10.58 -3.07
CA LEU A 102 -11.43 9.18 -3.38
C LEU A 102 -11.62 8.26 -2.17
N LEU A 103 -11.14 8.67 -0.99
CA LEU A 103 -11.33 7.92 0.26
C LEU A 103 -12.79 7.88 0.70
N ALA A 104 -13.57 8.93 0.45
CA ALA A 104 -15.01 8.92 0.69
C ALA A 104 -15.74 7.90 -0.21
N GLY A 105 -15.37 7.81 -1.48
CA GLY A 105 -15.88 6.78 -2.39
C GLY A 105 -15.49 5.37 -1.95
N HIS A 106 -14.25 5.19 -1.51
CA HIS A 106 -13.75 3.94 -0.94
C HIS A 106 -14.58 3.50 0.27
N TRP A 107 -14.71 4.40 1.25
CA TRP A 107 -15.51 4.13 2.44
C TRP A 107 -16.97 3.85 2.11
N GLY A 108 -17.56 4.61 1.20
CA GLY A 108 -18.93 4.37 0.75
C GLY A 108 -19.14 2.96 0.22
N ALA A 109 -18.19 2.44 -0.57
CA ALA A 109 -18.26 1.08 -1.10
C ALA A 109 -18.07 0.02 -0.01
N VAL A 110 -17.11 0.19 0.91
CA VAL A 110 -16.89 -0.73 2.05
C VAL A 110 -18.10 -0.75 2.98
N LYS A 111 -18.67 0.42 3.28
CA LYS A 111 -19.90 0.53 4.07
C LYS A 111 -21.07 -0.17 3.41
N ALA A 112 -21.31 0.09 2.13
CA ALA A 112 -22.39 -0.54 1.38
C ALA A 112 -22.23 -2.07 1.33
N MET A 113 -21.01 -2.57 1.19
CA MET A 113 -20.70 -4.01 1.23
C MET A 113 -21.04 -4.61 2.60
N THR A 114 -20.66 -3.93 3.69
CA THR A 114 -20.94 -4.36 5.06
C THR A 114 -22.44 -4.46 5.32
N ASP A 115 -23.19 -3.42 4.96
CA ASP A 115 -24.64 -3.34 5.15
C ASP A 115 -25.36 -4.41 4.29
N ALA A 116 -24.89 -4.63 3.05
CA ALA A 116 -25.44 -5.63 2.15
C ALA A 116 -25.17 -7.07 2.63
N GLU A 117 -23.97 -7.37 3.14
CA GLU A 117 -23.66 -8.68 3.75
C GLU A 117 -24.52 -8.92 4.99
N HIS A 118 -24.72 -7.91 5.83
CA HIS A 118 -25.59 -8.02 7.01
C HIS A 118 -27.03 -8.31 6.61
N ALA A 119 -27.52 -7.69 5.53
CA ALA A 119 -28.86 -7.90 4.99
C ALA A 119 -29.01 -9.20 4.16
N GLY A 120 -27.93 -9.94 3.92
CA GLY A 120 -27.95 -11.13 3.03
C GLY A 120 -28.19 -10.81 1.55
N ASN A 121 -27.99 -9.56 1.13
CA ASN A 121 -28.25 -9.11 -0.24
C ASN A 121 -26.99 -9.27 -1.13
N ARG A 122 -26.86 -10.47 -1.72
CA ARG A 122 -25.73 -10.82 -2.57
C ARG A 122 -25.57 -9.91 -3.79
N ALA A 123 -26.65 -9.43 -4.39
CA ALA A 123 -26.58 -8.53 -5.54
C ALA A 123 -25.96 -7.19 -5.15
N ALA A 124 -26.36 -6.64 -3.99
CA ALA A 124 -25.78 -5.40 -3.46
C ALA A 124 -24.32 -5.57 -3.04
N VAL A 125 -23.92 -6.73 -2.49
CA VAL A 125 -22.50 -7.05 -2.20
C VAL A 125 -21.68 -7.00 -3.46
N ASN A 126 -22.13 -7.64 -4.55
CA ASN A 126 -21.39 -7.65 -5.82
C ASN A 126 -21.30 -6.24 -6.42
N ALA A 127 -22.36 -5.44 -6.33
CA ALA A 127 -22.35 -4.04 -6.78
C ALA A 127 -21.34 -3.19 -5.97
N ALA A 128 -21.33 -3.34 -4.64
CA ALA A 128 -20.38 -2.65 -3.77
C ALA A 128 -18.92 -3.06 -4.07
N MET A 129 -18.67 -4.35 -4.33
CA MET A 129 -17.33 -4.83 -4.73
C MET A 129 -16.91 -4.27 -6.09
N SER A 130 -17.82 -4.14 -7.06
CA SER A 130 -17.53 -3.49 -8.34
C SER A 130 -17.15 -2.02 -8.16
N THR A 131 -17.90 -1.28 -7.32
CA THR A 131 -17.61 0.11 -6.97
C THR A 131 -16.25 0.24 -6.29
N LEU A 132 -15.92 -0.66 -5.35
CA LEU A 132 -14.64 -0.68 -4.65
C LEU A 132 -13.48 -0.93 -5.62
N THR A 133 -13.66 -1.83 -6.57
CA THR A 133 -12.68 -2.14 -7.63
C THR A 133 -12.42 -0.93 -8.53
N GLN A 134 -13.47 -0.23 -8.95
CA GLN A 134 -13.35 0.99 -9.73
C GLN A 134 -12.63 2.09 -8.95
N ASN A 135 -13.00 2.30 -7.70
CA ASN A 135 -12.35 3.27 -6.82
C ASN A 135 -10.86 2.96 -6.60
N ALA A 136 -10.49 1.69 -6.45
CA ALA A 136 -9.09 1.29 -6.37
C ALA A 136 -8.28 1.70 -7.61
N ASN A 137 -8.86 1.56 -8.81
CA ASN A 137 -8.24 2.03 -10.05
C ASN A 137 -8.10 3.56 -10.06
N GLU A 138 -9.10 4.31 -9.63
CA GLU A 138 -9.06 5.77 -9.58
C GLU A 138 -8.00 6.28 -8.60
N ILE A 139 -7.87 5.65 -7.43
CA ILE A 139 -6.80 5.96 -6.47
C ILE A 139 -5.42 5.65 -7.07
N ALA A 140 -5.27 4.52 -7.75
CA ALA A 140 -4.00 4.14 -8.39
C ALA A 140 -3.60 5.14 -9.48
N VAL A 141 -4.54 5.58 -10.32
CA VAL A 141 -4.31 6.62 -11.33
C VAL A 141 -3.89 7.94 -10.68
N PHE A 142 -4.61 8.36 -9.64
CA PHE A 142 -4.30 9.60 -8.92
C PHE A 142 -2.90 9.57 -8.30
N LEU A 143 -2.56 8.51 -7.55
CA LEU A 143 -1.28 8.41 -6.85
C LEU A 143 -0.11 8.28 -7.83
N SER A 144 -0.25 7.48 -8.90
CA SER A 144 0.80 7.32 -9.91
C SER A 144 1.01 8.59 -10.74
N GLY A 145 -0.05 9.34 -10.99
CA GLY A 145 0.04 10.64 -11.67
C GLY A 145 0.72 11.72 -10.81
N ALA A 146 0.60 11.62 -9.49
CA ALA A 146 1.23 12.56 -8.56
C ALA A 146 2.67 12.19 -8.20
N ASN A 147 3.03 10.89 -8.23
CA ASN A 147 4.34 10.41 -7.80
C ASN A 147 4.96 9.41 -8.79
N PRO A 148 6.08 9.75 -9.44
CA PRO A 148 6.73 8.88 -10.42
C PRO A 148 7.35 7.60 -9.80
N TYR A 149 7.48 7.54 -8.47
CA TYR A 149 7.97 6.37 -7.74
C TYR A 149 6.85 5.44 -7.28
N LEU A 150 5.61 5.70 -7.69
CA LEU A 150 4.43 4.85 -7.46
C LEU A 150 3.90 4.32 -8.80
N PRO A 151 4.46 3.25 -9.37
CA PRO A 151 3.96 2.67 -10.62
C PRO A 151 2.49 2.27 -10.48
N GLN A 152 1.65 2.69 -11.43
CA GLN A 152 0.20 2.53 -11.36
C GLN A 152 -0.24 1.07 -11.11
N ASP A 153 0.38 0.11 -11.81
CA ASP A 153 0.02 -1.31 -11.66
C ASP A 153 0.37 -1.86 -10.28
N ALA A 154 1.49 -1.41 -9.69
CA ALA A 154 1.88 -1.78 -8.34
C ALA A 154 0.89 -1.22 -7.31
N VAL A 155 0.53 0.06 -7.41
CA VAL A 155 -0.45 0.69 -6.52
C VAL A 155 -1.81 0.02 -6.67
N ARG A 156 -2.25 -0.22 -7.91
CA ARG A 156 -3.50 -0.93 -8.20
C ARG A 156 -3.51 -2.33 -7.56
N GLY A 157 -2.43 -3.09 -7.69
CA GLY A 157 -2.30 -4.42 -7.09
C GLY A 157 -2.46 -4.39 -5.57
N LEU A 158 -1.80 -3.43 -4.89
CA LEU A 158 -1.95 -3.23 -3.45
C LEU A 158 -3.39 -2.89 -3.06
N LEU A 159 -4.05 -1.97 -3.77
CA LEU A 159 -5.42 -1.56 -3.47
C LEU A 159 -6.46 -2.65 -3.76
N MET A 160 -6.25 -3.46 -4.80
CA MET A 160 -7.11 -4.62 -5.08
C MET A 160 -7.00 -5.68 -3.99
N ALA A 161 -5.78 -5.98 -3.53
CA ALA A 161 -5.57 -6.90 -2.40
C ALA A 161 -6.20 -6.36 -1.11
N HIS A 162 -6.10 -5.05 -0.87
CA HIS A 162 -6.75 -4.38 0.25
C HIS A 162 -8.28 -4.55 0.19
N GLY A 163 -8.90 -4.31 -0.96
CA GLY A 163 -10.33 -4.52 -1.17
C GLY A 163 -10.75 -5.97 -0.95
N ALA A 164 -9.94 -6.93 -1.39
CA ALA A 164 -10.19 -8.36 -1.15
C ALA A 164 -10.14 -8.72 0.35
N HIS A 165 -9.21 -8.13 1.11
CA HIS A 165 -9.16 -8.29 2.58
C HIS A 165 -10.41 -7.72 3.24
N HIS A 166 -10.92 -6.55 2.82
CA HIS A 166 -12.18 -6.01 3.34
C HIS A 166 -13.35 -6.97 3.07
N ALA A 167 -13.49 -7.47 1.84
CA ALA A 167 -14.57 -8.38 1.48
C ALA A 167 -14.52 -9.69 2.31
N ALA A 168 -13.34 -10.28 2.46
CA ALA A 168 -13.15 -11.48 3.27
C ALA A 168 -13.53 -11.23 4.73
N GLN A 169 -12.98 -10.18 5.34
CA GLN A 169 -13.21 -9.84 6.75
C GLN A 169 -14.68 -9.55 7.04
N ILE A 170 -15.35 -8.74 6.20
CA ILE A 170 -16.77 -8.44 6.34
C ILE A 170 -17.59 -9.73 6.31
N GLY A 171 -17.34 -10.60 5.31
CA GLY A 171 -18.05 -11.88 5.21
C GLY A 171 -17.79 -12.78 6.42
N GLU A 172 -16.58 -12.86 6.93
CA GLU A 172 -16.22 -13.64 8.13
C GLU A 172 -16.91 -13.09 9.39
N VAL A 173 -16.91 -11.78 9.57
CA VAL A 173 -17.63 -11.13 10.68
C VAL A 173 -19.12 -11.46 10.60
N MET A 174 -19.75 -11.30 9.43
CA MET A 174 -21.20 -11.53 9.27
C MET A 174 -21.59 -13.00 9.50
N ARG A 175 -20.73 -13.95 9.13
CA ARG A 175 -20.95 -15.37 9.41
C ARG A 175 -20.59 -15.78 10.84
N GLY A 176 -19.92 -14.92 11.62
CA GLY A 176 -19.41 -15.25 12.96
C GLY A 176 -18.17 -16.15 12.95
N ASP A 177 -17.45 -16.20 11.83
CA ASP A 177 -16.20 -16.97 11.70
C ASP A 177 -15.04 -16.21 12.35
N ARG A 178 -14.89 -16.38 13.64
CA ARG A 178 -13.84 -15.74 14.43
C ARG A 178 -12.43 -16.18 14.04
N THR A 179 -12.28 -17.45 13.65
CA THR A 179 -10.98 -18.00 13.26
C THR A 179 -10.51 -17.47 11.92
N GLY A 180 -11.41 -17.42 10.93
CA GLY A 180 -11.16 -16.79 9.64
C GLY A 180 -10.83 -15.31 9.80
N GLU A 181 -11.68 -14.58 10.52
CA GLU A 181 -11.51 -13.16 10.78
C GLU A 181 -10.17 -12.80 11.43
N ALA A 182 -9.73 -13.56 12.41
CA ALA A 182 -8.43 -13.34 13.05
C ALA A 182 -7.25 -13.52 12.08
N LYS A 183 -7.33 -14.49 11.16
CA LYS A 183 -6.32 -14.70 10.11
C LYS A 183 -6.34 -13.57 9.09
N THR A 184 -7.52 -13.20 8.60
CA THR A 184 -7.69 -12.08 7.65
C THR A 184 -7.24 -10.76 8.28
N TRP A 185 -7.54 -10.54 9.57
CA TRP A 185 -7.09 -9.35 10.30
C TRP A 185 -5.56 -9.26 10.37
N ALA A 186 -4.87 -10.33 10.72
CA ALA A 186 -3.41 -10.36 10.74
C ALA A 186 -2.80 -10.09 9.35
N ALA A 187 -3.39 -10.67 8.29
CA ALA A 187 -2.98 -10.42 6.92
C ALA A 187 -3.23 -8.97 6.49
N MET A 188 -4.39 -8.40 6.85
CA MET A 188 -4.74 -7.01 6.59
C MET A 188 -3.74 -6.04 7.23
N GLN A 189 -3.40 -6.23 8.50
CA GLN A 189 -2.43 -5.36 9.19
C GLN A 189 -1.07 -5.37 8.49
N LYS A 190 -0.55 -6.56 8.17
CA LYS A 190 0.70 -6.68 7.41
C LYS A 190 0.62 -6.02 6.03
N HIS A 191 -0.55 -6.11 5.39
CA HIS A 191 -0.78 -5.47 4.10
C HIS A 191 -0.82 -3.94 4.21
N MET A 192 -1.36 -3.39 5.32
CA MET A 192 -1.31 -1.95 5.58
C MET A 192 0.11 -1.44 5.76
N ASP A 193 0.99 -2.20 6.40
CA ASP A 193 2.42 -1.87 6.45
C ASP A 193 3.02 -1.76 5.04
N ALA A 194 2.72 -2.70 4.15
CA ALA A 194 3.23 -2.67 2.78
C ALA A 194 2.75 -1.44 1.99
N ILE A 195 1.47 -1.05 2.13
CA ILE A 195 0.94 0.18 1.52
C ILE A 195 1.63 1.42 2.10
N ALA A 196 1.72 1.53 3.43
CA ALA A 196 2.34 2.66 4.11
C ALA A 196 3.81 2.81 3.72
N ASP A 197 4.56 1.71 3.65
CA ASP A 197 5.97 1.69 3.31
C ASP A 197 6.22 2.09 1.86
N ALA A 198 5.39 1.59 0.93
CA ALA A 198 5.46 1.99 -0.47
C ALA A 198 5.22 3.50 -0.63
N MET A 199 4.21 4.05 0.05
CA MET A 199 3.92 5.48 0.03
C MET A 199 5.03 6.30 0.69
N ALA A 200 5.52 5.91 1.87
CA ALA A 200 6.59 6.61 2.57
C ALA A 200 7.87 6.65 1.74
N GLY A 201 8.27 5.51 1.16
CA GLY A 201 9.45 5.43 0.31
C GLY A 201 9.36 6.27 -0.95
N ALA A 202 8.18 6.32 -1.58
CA ALA A 202 7.93 7.14 -2.76
C ALA A 202 7.94 8.63 -2.43
N LEU A 203 7.31 9.04 -1.32
CA LEU A 203 7.33 10.43 -0.84
C LEU A 203 8.75 10.90 -0.47
N ALA A 204 9.53 10.07 0.22
CA ALA A 204 10.90 10.39 0.57
C ALA A 204 11.80 10.59 -0.66
N LYS A 205 11.56 9.81 -1.73
CA LYS A 205 12.30 9.96 -2.99
C LYS A 205 11.91 11.23 -3.75
N GLN A 206 10.62 11.59 -3.76
CA GLN A 206 10.14 12.75 -4.50
C GLN A 206 10.37 14.06 -3.76
N PHE A 207 10.34 14.03 -2.43
CA PHE A 207 10.44 15.22 -1.57
C PHE A 207 11.54 15.06 -0.52
N PRO A 208 12.82 14.86 -0.91
CA PRO A 208 13.90 14.62 0.05
C PRO A 208 14.03 15.76 1.06
N ASP A 209 13.80 17.01 0.64
CA ASP A 209 13.91 18.19 1.52
C ASP A 209 12.80 18.27 2.58
N LYS A 210 11.66 17.59 2.36
CA LYS A 210 10.58 17.53 3.36
C LYS A 210 10.73 16.40 4.36
N VAL A 211 11.69 15.49 4.12
CA VAL A 211 11.95 14.29 4.94
C VAL A 211 13.42 14.12 5.30
N SER A 212 14.19 15.23 5.23
CA SER A 212 15.59 15.31 5.66
C SER A 212 15.72 15.57 7.16
#